data_a3b74df9688a48e99303a0edd78c7b2a
#
_entry.id   a3b74df9688a48e99303a0edd78c7b2a
#
_cell.length_a   1.000
_cell.length_b   1.000
_cell.length_c   1.000
_cell.angle_alpha   90.00
_cell.angle_beta   90.00
_cell.angle_gamma   90.00
#
_symmetry.space_group_name_H-M   'P 1'
#
loop_
_entity.id
_entity.type
_entity.pdbx_description
1 polymer ?
#
loop_
_entity_poly.entity_id
_entity_poly.type
_entity_poly.pdbx_seq_one_letter_code
_entity_poly.pdbx_strand_id
1 'polypeptide(L)'
;MKKALDAKREHPDANVYLLGNLVHNEEAVKELRDAGLLLIDERESNLLDALLDLNRGDVVVFSAHGHPASYDDLAELKGLVLIDATCPFVKENTLEGQECGRPLIYAGVKGHLECEAFLANCPDAVFLDAKDGSFNYLKVKGKREDPILICQTTLSLEEVERAKAEVLKFFPTATIGKERCLSTKSRQEAVLNLSKEEVDALIVLGSSSSNNSVKLAEIGKGKGIPTFLCLGIDEVSRLDLSSFKRVALCSGASTSREAVLRVKDYLESL
;
A
#
# COMPACT_ATOMS: atom_id res chain seq x y z
N MET A 1 1.97 -11.61 -1.69
CA MET A 1 1.38 -12.90 -1.36
C MET A 1 2.03 -14.06 -2.13
N LYS A 2 1.97 -14.13 -3.46
CA LYS A 2 2.57 -15.24 -4.23
C LYS A 2 4.02 -15.52 -3.85
N LYS A 3 4.91 -14.51 -3.83
CA LYS A 3 6.33 -14.70 -3.45
C LYS A 3 6.50 -15.28 -2.03
N ALA A 4 5.65 -14.92 -1.07
CA ALA A 4 5.73 -15.45 0.28
C ALA A 4 5.31 -16.93 0.34
N LEU A 5 4.26 -17.32 -0.38
CA LEU A 5 3.84 -18.71 -0.50
C LEU A 5 4.86 -19.55 -1.30
N ASP A 6 5.45 -18.98 -2.36
CA ASP A 6 6.51 -19.62 -3.12
C ASP A 6 7.74 -19.86 -2.21
N ALA A 7 8.13 -18.87 -1.41
CA ALA A 7 9.21 -18.99 -0.42
C ALA A 7 9.02 -20.19 0.52
N LYS A 8 7.80 -20.38 1.05
CA LYS A 8 7.53 -21.51 1.95
C LYS A 8 7.56 -22.85 1.22
N ARG A 9 7.16 -22.88 -0.06
CA ARG A 9 7.26 -24.11 -0.89
C ARG A 9 8.70 -24.45 -1.25
N GLU A 10 9.52 -23.44 -1.53
CA GLU A 10 10.95 -23.62 -1.89
C GLU A 10 11.83 -23.95 -0.69
N HIS A 11 11.41 -23.54 0.51
CA HIS A 11 12.10 -23.76 1.79
C HIS A 11 11.21 -24.46 2.82
N PRO A 12 10.75 -25.70 2.57
CA PRO A 12 9.76 -26.37 3.41
C PRO A 12 10.22 -26.60 4.85
N ASP A 13 11.52 -26.86 5.05
CA ASP A 13 12.13 -27.16 6.35
C ASP A 13 12.61 -25.90 7.11
N ALA A 14 12.65 -24.75 6.46
CA ALA A 14 13.08 -23.51 7.09
C ALA A 14 11.89 -22.76 7.74
N ASN A 15 12.22 -21.96 8.75
CA ASN A 15 11.29 -20.95 9.20
C ASN A 15 11.23 -19.82 8.14
N VAL A 16 10.03 -19.51 7.69
CA VAL A 16 9.81 -18.44 6.71
C VAL A 16 9.08 -17.30 7.40
N TYR A 17 9.77 -16.20 7.58
CA TYR A 17 9.26 -14.99 8.23
C TYR A 17 8.81 -13.97 7.18
N LEU A 18 7.65 -13.39 7.39
CA LEU A 18 7.20 -12.23 6.65
C LEU A 18 7.36 -10.99 7.53
N LEU A 19 8.26 -10.09 7.15
CA LEU A 19 8.50 -8.83 7.85
C LEU A 19 7.64 -7.70 7.27
N GLY A 20 6.91 -7.07 8.19
CA GLY A 20 5.93 -6.05 7.83
C GLY A 20 4.64 -6.65 7.29
N ASN A 21 3.56 -5.94 7.45
CA ASN A 21 2.26 -6.40 6.97
C ASN A 21 2.25 -6.45 5.44
N LEU A 22 2.14 -7.64 4.86
CA LEU A 22 2.20 -7.81 3.39
C LEU A 22 1.04 -7.10 2.71
N VAL A 23 -0.11 -7.12 3.38
CA VAL A 23 -1.37 -6.53 2.92
C VAL A 23 -2.28 -6.27 4.13
N HIS A 24 -2.99 -5.16 4.12
CA HIS A 24 -4.06 -4.87 5.07
C HIS A 24 -5.32 -5.71 4.73
N ASN A 25 -5.19 -7.05 4.79
CA ASN A 25 -6.24 -8.00 4.44
C ASN A 25 -6.13 -9.22 5.35
N GLU A 26 -7.05 -9.36 6.28
CA GLU A 26 -7.06 -10.42 7.29
C GLU A 26 -7.21 -11.82 6.68
N GLU A 27 -7.96 -11.97 5.59
CA GLU A 27 -8.11 -13.25 4.89
C GLU A 27 -6.75 -13.70 4.29
N ALA A 28 -6.01 -12.76 3.67
CA ALA A 28 -4.68 -13.02 3.14
C ALA A 28 -3.66 -13.33 4.26
N VAL A 29 -3.75 -12.64 5.39
CA VAL A 29 -2.92 -12.93 6.58
C VAL A 29 -3.19 -14.32 7.11
N LYS A 30 -4.47 -14.74 7.19
CA LYS A 30 -4.86 -16.08 7.60
C LYS A 30 -4.31 -17.14 6.64
N GLU A 31 -4.46 -16.95 5.34
CA GLU A 31 -3.94 -17.86 4.31
C GLU A 31 -2.41 -18.08 4.47
N LEU A 32 -1.66 -17.02 4.73
CA LEU A 32 -0.22 -17.11 4.95
C LEU A 32 0.12 -17.88 6.23
N ARG A 33 -0.60 -17.66 7.33
CA ARG A 33 -0.43 -18.40 8.58
C ARG A 33 -0.77 -19.88 8.42
N ASP A 34 -1.87 -20.18 7.74
CA ASP A 34 -2.30 -21.56 7.45
C ASP A 34 -1.29 -22.29 6.57
N ALA A 35 -0.56 -21.56 5.70
CA ALA A 35 0.55 -22.08 4.91
C ALA A 35 1.87 -22.24 5.71
N GLY A 36 1.87 -21.89 7.01
CA GLY A 36 3.03 -22.07 7.89
C GLY A 36 4.06 -20.93 7.84
N LEU A 37 3.67 -19.72 7.42
CA LEU A 37 4.52 -18.54 7.52
C LEU A 37 4.40 -17.90 8.91
N LEU A 38 5.53 -17.39 9.38
CA LEU A 38 5.63 -16.63 10.64
C LEU A 38 5.55 -15.14 10.30
N LEU A 39 4.52 -14.47 10.80
CA LEU A 39 4.27 -13.06 10.47
C LEU A 39 4.77 -12.18 11.60
N ILE A 40 5.59 -11.18 11.26
CA ILE A 40 6.09 -10.15 12.17
C ILE A 40 5.45 -8.83 11.75
N ASP A 41 4.52 -8.36 12.57
CA ASP A 41 3.75 -7.14 12.34
C ASP A 41 4.51 -5.94 12.90
N GLU A 42 4.73 -4.90 12.10
CA GLU A 42 5.39 -3.67 12.51
C GLU A 42 4.65 -2.89 13.60
N ARG A 43 3.37 -3.18 13.80
CA ARG A 43 2.56 -2.57 14.85
C ARG A 43 2.78 -3.20 16.22
N GLU A 44 3.31 -4.42 16.24
CA GLU A 44 3.54 -5.21 17.46
C GLU A 44 5.02 -5.30 17.80
N SER A 45 5.91 -5.16 16.81
CA SER A 45 7.36 -5.35 16.98
C SER A 45 8.17 -4.40 16.10
N ASN A 46 9.31 -3.95 16.61
CA ASN A 46 10.29 -3.27 15.78
C ASN A 46 10.88 -4.27 14.76
N LEU A 47 10.79 -3.96 13.47
CA LEU A 47 11.21 -4.89 12.40
C LEU A 47 12.74 -5.12 12.41
N LEU A 48 13.53 -4.12 12.82
CA LEU A 48 14.98 -4.28 12.95
C LEU A 48 15.34 -5.25 14.09
N ASP A 49 14.70 -5.09 15.25
CA ASP A 49 14.92 -5.99 16.39
C ASP A 49 14.50 -7.41 16.04
N ALA A 50 13.34 -7.55 15.37
CA ALA A 50 12.88 -8.85 14.90
C ALA A 50 13.87 -9.50 13.91
N LEU A 51 14.44 -8.73 12.99
CA LEU A 51 15.47 -9.22 12.06
C LEU A 51 16.75 -9.63 12.79
N LEU A 52 17.13 -8.91 13.85
CA LEU A 52 18.26 -9.25 14.71
C LEU A 52 18.08 -10.58 15.48
N ASP A 53 16.85 -10.94 15.81
CA ASP A 53 16.52 -12.17 16.55
C ASP A 53 16.50 -13.42 15.68
N LEU A 54 16.46 -13.30 14.35
CA LEU A 54 16.42 -14.44 13.45
C LEU A 54 17.75 -15.20 13.41
N ASN A 55 17.70 -16.47 13.02
CA ASN A 55 18.85 -17.37 13.00
C ASN A 55 19.36 -17.59 11.58
N ARG A 56 20.63 -17.94 11.45
CA ARG A 56 21.23 -18.31 10.16
C ARG A 56 20.41 -19.40 9.47
N GLY A 57 20.09 -19.19 8.21
CA GLY A 57 19.30 -20.10 7.39
C GLY A 57 17.79 -19.88 7.45
N ASP A 58 17.30 -19.03 8.36
CA ASP A 58 15.91 -18.57 8.29
C ASP A 58 15.67 -17.78 7.02
N VAL A 59 14.46 -17.89 6.48
CA VAL A 59 14.03 -17.19 5.26
C VAL A 59 13.23 -15.95 5.66
N VAL A 60 13.60 -14.81 5.10
CA VAL A 60 12.93 -13.52 5.33
C VAL A 60 12.30 -13.02 4.06
N VAL A 61 11.01 -12.75 4.10
CA VAL A 61 10.27 -12.10 3.01
C VAL A 61 9.94 -10.69 3.43
N PHE A 62 10.50 -9.68 2.75
CA PHE A 62 10.11 -8.29 2.96
C PHE A 62 8.80 -7.97 2.26
N SER A 63 7.96 -7.17 2.93
CA SER A 63 6.62 -6.84 2.44
C SER A 63 6.64 -5.97 1.18
N ALA A 64 5.46 -5.76 0.59
CA ALA A 64 5.31 -4.93 -0.61
C ALA A 64 5.65 -3.44 -0.40
N HIS A 65 5.71 -2.99 0.86
CA HIS A 65 5.94 -1.60 1.22
C HIS A 65 7.41 -1.16 1.11
N GLY A 66 8.33 -2.12 0.87
CA GLY A 66 9.77 -1.86 0.89
C GLY A 66 10.37 -1.93 2.29
N HIS A 67 11.68 -1.74 2.34
CA HIS A 67 12.47 -1.78 3.57
C HIS A 67 13.73 -0.93 3.40
N PRO A 68 14.37 -0.52 4.52
CA PRO A 68 15.69 0.11 4.47
C PRO A 68 16.74 -0.82 3.85
N ALA A 69 17.60 -0.32 2.97
CA ALA A 69 18.68 -1.13 2.35
C ALA A 69 19.62 -1.75 3.40
N SER A 70 19.78 -1.12 4.57
CA SER A 70 20.55 -1.69 5.68
C SER A 70 20.02 -3.03 6.20
N TYR A 71 18.76 -3.38 5.90
CA TYR A 71 18.19 -4.68 6.25
C TYR A 71 18.72 -5.79 5.33
N ASP A 72 19.04 -5.46 4.07
CA ASP A 72 19.69 -6.39 3.14
C ASP A 72 21.09 -6.74 3.66
N ASP A 73 21.88 -5.73 4.04
CA ASP A 73 23.22 -5.90 4.60
C ASP A 73 23.19 -6.74 5.88
N LEU A 74 22.23 -6.48 6.77
CA LEU A 74 22.06 -7.23 8.01
C LEU A 74 21.64 -8.67 7.75
N ALA A 75 20.73 -8.91 6.81
CA ALA A 75 20.29 -10.26 6.44
C ALA A 75 21.47 -11.07 5.86
N GLU A 76 22.30 -10.48 5.00
CA GLU A 76 23.49 -11.10 4.47
C GLU A 76 24.50 -11.43 5.58
N LEU A 77 24.79 -10.48 6.47
CA LEU A 77 25.70 -10.67 7.60
C LEU A 77 25.25 -11.83 8.51
N LYS A 78 23.96 -11.97 8.72
CA LYS A 78 23.39 -13.05 9.55
C LYS A 78 23.28 -14.39 8.79
N GLY A 79 23.48 -14.40 7.48
CA GLY A 79 23.30 -15.58 6.62
C GLY A 79 21.85 -16.02 6.51
N LEU A 80 20.93 -15.05 6.48
CA LEU A 80 19.51 -15.27 6.19
C LEU A 80 19.30 -15.43 4.69
N VAL A 81 18.23 -16.12 4.30
CA VAL A 81 17.77 -16.17 2.90
C VAL A 81 16.76 -15.03 2.69
N LEU A 82 17.13 -14.06 1.88
CA LEU A 82 16.33 -12.87 1.69
C LEU A 82 15.48 -12.97 0.43
N ILE A 83 14.18 -12.70 0.55
CA ILE A 83 13.21 -12.62 -0.54
C ILE A 83 12.53 -11.26 -0.51
N ASP A 84 12.91 -10.41 -1.44
CA ASP A 84 12.33 -9.08 -1.56
C ASP A 84 11.02 -9.13 -2.37
N ALA A 85 9.89 -8.93 -1.67
CA ALA A 85 8.56 -8.82 -2.26
C ALA A 85 8.09 -7.38 -2.44
N THR A 86 8.97 -6.40 -2.34
CA THR A 86 8.68 -4.98 -2.56
C THR A 86 7.96 -4.77 -3.90
N CYS A 87 6.90 -3.97 -3.87
CA CYS A 87 6.17 -3.58 -5.07
C CYS A 87 7.11 -2.89 -6.06
N PRO A 88 7.07 -3.22 -7.36
CA PRO A 88 7.89 -2.55 -8.37
C PRO A 88 7.74 -1.02 -8.36
N PHE A 89 6.54 -0.50 -8.14
CA PHE A 89 6.31 0.95 -8.08
C PHE A 89 6.96 1.61 -6.86
N VAL A 90 7.04 0.92 -5.72
CA VAL A 90 7.76 1.40 -4.54
C VAL A 90 9.26 1.44 -4.83
N LYS A 91 9.80 0.38 -5.46
CA LYS A 91 11.21 0.34 -5.90
C LYS A 91 11.55 1.48 -6.85
N GLU A 92 10.71 1.70 -7.85
CA GLU A 92 10.89 2.78 -8.83
C GLU A 92 10.85 4.16 -8.18
N ASN A 93 9.96 4.40 -7.20
CA ASN A 93 9.95 5.65 -6.44
C ASN A 93 11.26 5.85 -5.68
N THR A 94 11.75 4.80 -5.01
CA THR A 94 13.01 4.87 -4.26
C THR A 94 14.20 5.14 -5.19
N LEU A 95 14.28 4.46 -6.33
CA LEU A 95 15.32 4.70 -7.33
C LEU A 95 15.27 6.13 -7.89
N GLU A 96 14.06 6.63 -8.22
CA GLU A 96 13.91 8.03 -8.68
C GLU A 96 14.39 9.02 -7.61
N GLY A 97 14.09 8.75 -6.33
CA GLY A 97 14.56 9.58 -5.23
C GLY A 97 16.08 9.58 -5.08
N GLN A 98 16.71 8.40 -5.21
CA GLN A 98 18.16 8.24 -5.09
C GLN A 98 18.93 8.86 -6.28
N GLU A 99 18.36 8.80 -7.48
CA GLU A 99 19.02 9.21 -8.73
C GLU A 99 18.70 10.66 -9.15
N CYS A 100 17.71 11.31 -8.52
CA CYS A 100 17.20 12.60 -8.98
C CYS A 100 18.24 13.74 -8.94
N GLY A 101 19.28 13.64 -8.10
CA GLY A 101 20.33 14.65 -7.96
C GLY A 101 19.86 16.05 -7.52
N ARG A 102 18.61 16.18 -7.11
CA ARG A 102 17.90 17.41 -6.78
C ARG A 102 17.36 17.39 -5.36
N PRO A 103 17.00 18.54 -4.77
CA PRO A 103 16.27 18.55 -3.51
C PRO A 103 15.00 17.71 -3.61
N LEU A 104 14.77 16.83 -2.65
CA LEU A 104 13.71 15.82 -2.69
C LEU A 104 12.68 16.08 -1.59
N ILE A 105 11.41 16.13 -1.98
CA ILE A 105 10.28 16.15 -1.06
C ILE A 105 9.51 14.83 -1.26
N TYR A 106 9.27 14.11 -0.19
CA TYR A 106 8.48 12.88 -0.22
C TYR A 106 7.18 13.08 0.56
N ALA A 107 6.04 12.98 -0.14
CA ALA A 107 4.72 13.08 0.47
C ALA A 107 4.17 11.70 0.80
N GLY A 108 3.72 11.52 2.04
CA GLY A 108 3.16 10.27 2.50
C GLY A 108 2.44 10.37 3.84
N VAL A 109 1.98 9.24 4.34
CA VAL A 109 1.36 9.13 5.66
C VAL A 109 2.44 8.79 6.69
N LYS A 110 2.58 9.63 7.71
CA LYS A 110 3.56 9.43 8.78
C LYS A 110 3.39 8.08 9.47
N GLY A 111 4.49 7.35 9.64
CA GLY A 111 4.52 6.02 10.27
C GLY A 111 4.09 4.88 9.33
N HIS A 112 3.84 5.15 8.06
CA HIS A 112 3.58 4.09 7.08
C HIS A 112 4.91 3.47 6.61
N LEU A 113 4.99 2.14 6.53
CA LEU A 113 6.21 1.40 6.17
C LEU A 113 6.86 1.88 4.87
N GLU A 114 6.08 2.17 3.84
CA GLU A 114 6.61 2.71 2.56
C GLU A 114 7.33 4.04 2.78
N CYS A 115 6.80 4.90 3.66
CA CYS A 115 7.43 6.19 3.96
C CYS A 115 8.73 6.00 4.76
N GLU A 116 8.73 5.11 5.73
CA GLU A 116 9.92 4.81 6.54
C GLU A 116 11.02 4.19 5.69
N ALA A 117 10.67 3.23 4.82
CA ALA A 117 11.59 2.62 3.87
C ALA A 117 12.17 3.65 2.89
N PHE A 118 11.31 4.51 2.31
CA PHE A 118 11.75 5.55 1.38
C PHE A 118 12.71 6.54 2.04
N LEU A 119 12.35 7.04 3.23
CA LEU A 119 13.17 8.03 3.96
C LEU A 119 14.50 7.43 4.44
N ALA A 120 14.53 6.17 4.82
CA ALA A 120 15.76 5.47 5.16
C ALA A 120 16.71 5.32 3.95
N ASN A 121 16.15 5.09 2.76
CA ASN A 121 16.90 4.93 1.51
C ASN A 121 17.23 6.26 0.82
N CYS A 122 16.54 7.35 1.21
CA CYS A 122 16.72 8.71 0.70
C CYS A 122 16.83 9.69 1.89
N PRO A 123 17.91 9.67 2.68
CA PRO A 123 18.00 10.39 3.96
C PRO A 123 17.95 11.91 3.83
N ASP A 124 18.26 12.45 2.66
CA ASP A 124 18.17 13.89 2.35
C ASP A 124 16.76 14.35 1.96
N ALA A 125 15.81 13.42 1.83
CA ALA A 125 14.43 13.74 1.50
C ALA A 125 13.75 14.49 2.65
N VAL A 126 12.97 15.50 2.30
CA VAL A 126 12.13 16.24 3.25
C VAL A 126 10.74 15.61 3.24
N PHE A 127 10.30 15.08 4.37
CA PHE A 127 8.98 14.49 4.51
C PHE A 127 7.88 15.56 4.52
N LEU A 128 6.83 15.33 3.74
CA LEU A 128 5.58 16.07 3.73
C LEU A 128 4.47 15.15 4.21
N ASP A 129 3.79 15.51 5.30
CA ASP A 129 2.62 14.75 5.76
C ASP A 129 1.44 15.00 4.84
N ALA A 130 0.98 13.96 4.14
CA ALA A 130 -0.12 14.07 3.20
C ALA A 130 -1.49 14.33 3.86
N LYS A 131 -1.60 14.14 5.20
CA LYS A 131 -2.85 14.38 5.94
C LYS A 131 -3.13 15.87 6.11
N ASP A 132 -2.11 16.65 6.47
CA ASP A 132 -2.26 18.08 6.76
C ASP A 132 -1.42 19.00 5.86
N GLY A 133 -0.57 18.44 5.01
CA GLY A 133 0.32 19.18 4.09
C GLY A 133 1.54 19.78 4.77
N SER A 134 1.79 19.48 6.04
CA SER A 134 2.91 20.05 6.79
C SER A 134 4.25 19.47 6.32
N PHE A 135 5.24 20.34 6.10
CA PHE A 135 6.62 19.97 5.84
C PHE A 135 7.58 21.09 6.17
N ASN A 136 8.85 20.75 6.39
CA ASN A 136 9.88 21.74 6.65
C ASN A 136 10.49 22.29 5.34
N TYR A 137 9.80 23.23 4.71
CA TYR A 137 10.24 23.83 3.44
C TYR A 137 11.60 24.55 3.55
N LEU A 138 12.03 24.97 4.76
CA LEU A 138 13.33 25.64 4.97
C LEU A 138 14.51 24.71 4.66
N LYS A 139 14.35 23.39 4.81
CA LYS A 139 15.38 22.41 4.43
C LYS A 139 15.60 22.34 2.91
N VAL A 140 14.63 22.80 2.13
CA VAL A 140 14.67 22.80 0.65
C VAL A 140 14.98 24.19 0.11
N LYS A 141 14.51 25.24 0.79
CA LYS A 141 14.67 26.64 0.39
C LYS A 141 16.15 27.03 0.27
N GLY A 142 16.49 27.68 -0.82
CA GLY A 142 17.86 28.15 -1.08
C GLY A 142 18.81 27.12 -1.66
N LYS A 143 18.33 25.93 -1.96
CA LYS A 143 19.06 24.95 -2.78
C LYS A 143 19.15 25.47 -4.22
N ARG A 144 20.18 25.04 -4.97
CA ARG A 144 20.47 25.52 -6.32
C ARG A 144 19.40 25.15 -7.34
N GLU A 145 18.76 24.04 -7.15
CA GLU A 145 17.75 23.48 -8.05
C GLU A 145 16.39 23.37 -7.38
N ASP A 146 15.33 23.45 -8.17
CA ASP A 146 13.98 23.25 -7.71
C ASP A 146 13.74 21.80 -7.27
N PRO A 147 12.95 21.59 -6.21
CA PRO A 147 12.73 20.25 -5.70
C PRO A 147 11.89 19.39 -6.65
N ILE A 148 12.06 18.08 -6.48
CA ILE A 148 11.13 17.08 -6.98
C ILE A 148 10.23 16.59 -5.85
N LEU A 149 8.93 16.49 -6.12
CA LEU A 149 7.95 15.86 -5.22
C LEU A 149 7.68 14.44 -5.69
N ILE A 150 7.97 13.46 -4.84
CA ILE A 150 7.57 12.06 -5.01
C ILE A 150 6.50 11.74 -3.98
N CYS A 151 5.47 10.99 -4.38
CA CYS A 151 4.35 10.64 -3.51
C CYS A 151 4.34 9.14 -3.19
N GLN A 152 3.97 8.79 -1.96
CA GLN A 152 3.67 7.42 -1.56
C GLN A 152 2.66 6.80 -2.53
N THR A 153 2.89 5.54 -2.91
CA THR A 153 2.13 4.86 -3.97
C THR A 153 0.65 4.66 -3.66
N THR A 154 0.28 4.68 -2.38
CA THR A 154 -1.09 4.42 -1.91
C THR A 154 -1.89 5.66 -1.52
N LEU A 155 -1.35 6.86 -1.73
CA LEU A 155 -2.09 8.10 -1.49
C LEU A 155 -3.32 8.19 -2.41
N SER A 156 -4.38 8.80 -1.89
CA SER A 156 -5.55 9.16 -2.69
C SER A 156 -5.24 10.32 -3.64
N LEU A 157 -6.03 10.45 -4.70
CA LEU A 157 -5.90 11.59 -5.63
C LEU A 157 -5.98 12.93 -4.89
N GLU A 158 -6.86 13.06 -3.91
CA GLU A 158 -7.03 14.27 -3.10
C GLU A 158 -5.77 14.59 -2.28
N GLU A 159 -5.15 13.56 -1.66
CA GLU A 159 -3.91 13.72 -0.88
C GLU A 159 -2.75 14.11 -1.79
N VAL A 160 -2.64 13.51 -2.98
CA VAL A 160 -1.63 13.86 -3.98
C VAL A 160 -1.81 15.31 -4.45
N GLU A 161 -3.02 15.73 -4.80
CA GLU A 161 -3.29 17.12 -5.24
C GLU A 161 -3.04 18.13 -4.11
N ARG A 162 -3.37 17.77 -2.87
CA ARG A 162 -3.05 18.59 -1.69
C ARG A 162 -1.53 18.75 -1.53
N ALA A 163 -0.77 17.64 -1.58
CA ALA A 163 0.69 17.69 -1.46
C ALA A 163 1.31 18.54 -2.58
N LYS A 164 0.86 18.39 -3.83
CA LYS A 164 1.27 19.24 -4.96
C LYS A 164 1.01 20.71 -4.69
N ALA A 165 -0.23 21.05 -4.27
CA ALA A 165 -0.61 22.43 -3.98
C ALA A 165 0.25 23.04 -2.87
N GLU A 166 0.53 22.29 -1.80
CA GLU A 166 1.39 22.77 -0.71
C GLU A 166 2.83 23.01 -1.17
N VAL A 167 3.43 22.11 -1.95
CA VAL A 167 4.78 22.30 -2.47
C VAL A 167 4.86 23.49 -3.42
N LEU A 168 3.89 23.62 -4.34
CA LEU A 168 3.88 24.71 -5.34
C LEU A 168 3.69 26.11 -4.74
N LYS A 169 3.13 26.25 -3.52
CA LYS A 169 3.09 27.52 -2.79
C LYS A 169 4.48 28.08 -2.49
N PHE A 170 5.44 27.20 -2.19
CA PHE A 170 6.81 27.58 -1.82
C PHE A 170 7.79 27.43 -2.98
N PHE A 171 7.50 26.53 -3.91
CA PHE A 171 8.35 26.15 -5.05
C PHE A 171 7.49 26.05 -6.32
N PRO A 172 7.12 27.18 -6.95
CA PRO A 172 6.19 27.19 -8.10
C PRO A 172 6.69 26.39 -9.32
N THR A 173 7.99 26.13 -9.40
CA THR A 173 8.67 25.40 -10.48
C THR A 173 9.10 23.99 -10.08
N ALA A 174 8.62 23.50 -8.91
CA ALA A 174 8.88 22.14 -8.48
C ALA A 174 8.42 21.10 -9.52
N THR A 175 9.23 20.07 -9.73
CA THR A 175 8.88 18.97 -10.59
C THR A 175 8.03 17.98 -9.78
N ILE A 176 6.95 17.49 -10.36
CA ILE A 176 6.16 16.42 -9.78
C ILE A 176 6.66 15.09 -10.36
N GLY A 177 7.07 14.20 -9.49
CA GLY A 177 7.49 12.84 -9.86
C GLY A 177 6.36 12.05 -10.53
N LYS A 178 6.73 10.96 -11.17
CA LYS A 178 5.75 10.14 -11.89
C LYS A 178 4.72 9.54 -10.93
N GLU A 179 3.45 9.69 -11.23
CA GLU A 179 2.37 8.93 -10.56
C GLU A 179 2.46 7.47 -11.02
N ARG A 180 2.92 6.57 -10.15
CA ARG A 180 3.26 5.21 -10.56
C ARG A 180 2.17 4.18 -10.28
N CYS A 181 1.40 4.33 -9.20
CA CYS A 181 0.39 3.34 -8.86
C CYS A 181 -0.93 3.57 -9.61
N LEU A 182 -0.96 3.17 -10.88
CA LEU A 182 -2.18 3.20 -11.70
C LEU A 182 -3.31 2.35 -11.10
N SER A 183 -2.98 1.32 -10.29
CA SER A 183 -4.01 0.43 -9.73
C SER A 183 -4.89 1.10 -8.67
N THR A 184 -4.35 1.99 -7.86
CA THR A 184 -5.14 2.80 -6.92
C THR A 184 -5.95 3.86 -7.67
N LYS A 185 -5.28 4.57 -8.58
CA LYS A 185 -5.88 5.64 -9.38
C LYS A 185 -7.05 5.11 -10.24
N SER A 186 -6.82 4.06 -11.02
CA SER A 186 -7.86 3.50 -11.90
C SER A 186 -9.09 3.00 -11.14
N ARG A 187 -8.90 2.43 -9.93
CA ARG A 187 -10.02 2.01 -9.08
C ARG A 187 -10.81 3.19 -8.54
N GLN A 188 -10.13 4.24 -8.09
CA GLN A 188 -10.78 5.46 -7.62
C GLN A 188 -11.53 6.15 -8.76
N GLU A 189 -10.91 6.27 -9.94
CA GLU A 189 -11.55 6.81 -11.15
C GLU A 189 -12.77 5.97 -11.55
N ALA A 190 -12.69 4.65 -11.49
CA ALA A 190 -13.82 3.77 -11.79
C ALA A 190 -15.00 4.05 -10.85
N VAL A 191 -14.76 4.19 -9.54
CA VAL A 191 -15.82 4.52 -8.57
C VAL A 191 -16.31 5.97 -8.73
N LEU A 192 -15.42 6.92 -9.04
CA LEU A 192 -15.81 8.31 -9.33
C LEU A 192 -16.70 8.42 -10.56
N ASN A 193 -16.52 7.55 -11.54
CA ASN A 193 -17.32 7.54 -12.77
C ASN A 193 -18.67 6.81 -12.62
N LEU A 194 -18.91 6.05 -11.52
CA LEU A 194 -20.23 5.46 -11.27
C LEU A 194 -21.29 6.55 -11.07
N SER A 195 -22.51 6.31 -11.50
CA SER A 195 -23.68 7.15 -11.23
C SER A 195 -24.80 6.34 -10.57
N LYS A 196 -25.68 7.03 -9.84
CA LYS A 196 -26.89 6.41 -9.24
C LYS A 196 -27.89 5.90 -10.27
N GLU A 197 -27.83 6.41 -11.49
CA GLU A 197 -28.66 5.97 -12.60
C GLU A 197 -28.16 4.63 -13.15
N GLU A 198 -26.88 4.30 -12.96
CA GLU A 198 -26.25 3.09 -13.47
C GLU A 198 -26.22 1.96 -12.46
N VAL A 199 -26.04 2.30 -11.16
CA VAL A 199 -25.92 1.31 -10.08
C VAL A 199 -26.79 1.67 -8.88
N ASP A 200 -27.37 0.66 -8.25
CA ASP A 200 -28.21 0.81 -7.07
C ASP A 200 -27.38 0.66 -5.77
N ALA A 201 -26.29 -0.08 -5.83
CA ALA A 201 -25.34 -0.25 -4.72
C ALA A 201 -23.92 -0.48 -5.21
N LEU A 202 -22.94 -0.22 -4.32
CA LEU A 202 -21.51 -0.51 -4.51
C LEU A 202 -21.02 -1.42 -3.39
N ILE A 203 -20.42 -2.54 -3.73
CA ILE A 203 -19.66 -3.38 -2.81
C ILE A 203 -18.18 -3.15 -3.07
N VAL A 204 -17.45 -2.78 -2.02
CA VAL A 204 -15.99 -2.65 -2.02
C VAL A 204 -15.41 -3.79 -1.21
N LEU A 205 -14.64 -4.67 -1.86
CA LEU A 205 -13.94 -5.75 -1.16
C LEU A 205 -12.60 -5.25 -0.64
N GLY A 206 -12.39 -5.38 0.66
CA GLY A 206 -11.16 -5.01 1.32
C GLY A 206 -11.34 -4.76 2.81
N SER A 207 -10.22 -4.64 3.52
CA SER A 207 -10.22 -4.40 4.96
C SER A 207 -10.52 -2.94 5.31
N SER A 208 -11.18 -2.72 6.44
CA SER A 208 -11.33 -1.40 7.05
C SER A 208 -9.99 -0.80 7.55
N SER A 209 -8.95 -1.62 7.67
CA SER A 209 -7.58 -1.16 7.96
C SER A 209 -6.82 -0.71 6.69
N SER A 210 -7.34 -0.98 5.50
CA SER A 210 -6.74 -0.56 4.22
C SER A 210 -7.21 0.83 3.82
N ASN A 211 -6.32 1.83 3.86
CA ASN A 211 -6.62 3.20 3.44
C ASN A 211 -7.24 3.25 2.03
N ASN A 212 -6.72 2.45 1.09
CA ASN A 212 -7.26 2.41 -0.27
C ASN A 212 -8.69 1.88 -0.31
N SER A 213 -9.02 0.81 0.43
CA SER A 213 -10.36 0.23 0.46
C SER A 213 -11.37 1.18 1.14
N VAL A 214 -10.97 1.79 2.25
CA VAL A 214 -11.78 2.81 2.95
C VAL A 214 -12.07 3.99 2.02
N LYS A 215 -11.06 4.49 1.30
CA LYS A 215 -11.22 5.63 0.38
C LYS A 215 -12.17 5.31 -0.77
N LEU A 216 -12.11 4.11 -1.35
CA LEU A 216 -13.08 3.68 -2.37
C LEU A 216 -14.52 3.69 -1.85
N ALA A 217 -14.72 3.21 -0.60
CA ALA A 217 -16.03 3.23 0.03
C ALA A 217 -16.52 4.66 0.33
N GLU A 218 -15.63 5.55 0.78
CA GLU A 218 -15.95 6.97 0.99
C GLU A 218 -16.37 7.68 -0.30
N ILE A 219 -15.66 7.42 -1.42
CA ILE A 219 -16.03 7.96 -2.73
C ILE A 219 -17.45 7.52 -3.10
N GLY A 220 -17.77 6.23 -3.00
CA GLY A 220 -19.11 5.72 -3.28
C GLY A 220 -20.20 6.35 -2.41
N LYS A 221 -19.97 6.45 -1.09
CA LYS A 221 -20.86 7.13 -0.16
C LYS A 221 -21.03 8.62 -0.47
N GLY A 222 -19.93 9.31 -0.80
CA GLY A 222 -19.94 10.73 -1.19
C GLY A 222 -20.77 11.01 -2.44
N LYS A 223 -20.85 10.04 -3.35
CA LYS A 223 -21.75 10.07 -4.52
C LYS A 223 -23.20 9.73 -4.16
N GLY A 224 -23.47 9.39 -2.90
CA GLY A 224 -24.77 8.97 -2.38
C GLY A 224 -25.23 7.62 -2.91
N ILE A 225 -24.30 6.75 -3.34
CA ILE A 225 -24.57 5.35 -3.70
C ILE A 225 -24.51 4.54 -2.40
N PRO A 226 -25.52 3.69 -2.08
CA PRO A 226 -25.44 2.73 -1.00
C PRO A 226 -24.16 1.90 -1.13
N THR A 227 -23.24 2.01 -0.15
CA THR A 227 -21.88 1.45 -0.30
C THR A 227 -21.52 0.61 0.91
N PHE A 228 -21.10 -0.62 0.66
CA PHE A 228 -20.72 -1.63 1.63
C PHE A 228 -19.23 -1.94 1.48
N LEU A 229 -18.47 -1.84 2.58
CA LEU A 229 -17.08 -2.29 2.65
C LEU A 229 -17.08 -3.66 3.33
N CYS A 230 -16.63 -4.69 2.62
CA CYS A 230 -16.67 -6.07 3.07
C CYS A 230 -15.30 -6.73 2.90
N LEU A 231 -14.88 -7.54 3.86
CA LEU A 231 -13.64 -8.31 3.79
C LEU A 231 -13.70 -9.39 2.69
N GLY A 232 -14.82 -10.07 2.56
CA GLY A 232 -14.96 -11.18 1.63
C GLY A 232 -16.39 -11.69 1.52
N ILE A 233 -16.53 -12.90 0.98
CA ILE A 233 -17.82 -13.53 0.68
C ILE A 233 -18.70 -13.69 1.92
N ASP A 234 -18.13 -14.01 3.09
CA ASP A 234 -18.87 -14.23 4.33
C ASP A 234 -19.62 -12.98 4.80
N GLU A 235 -19.05 -11.80 4.59
CA GLU A 235 -19.71 -10.53 4.92
C GLU A 235 -20.72 -10.14 3.84
N VAL A 236 -20.37 -10.33 2.57
CA VAL A 236 -21.27 -10.01 1.45
C VAL A 236 -22.55 -10.87 1.51
N SER A 237 -22.43 -12.15 1.86
CA SER A 237 -23.58 -13.06 1.98
C SER A 237 -24.57 -12.72 3.10
N ARG A 238 -24.17 -11.87 4.05
CA ARG A 238 -25.04 -11.39 5.14
C ARG A 238 -25.75 -10.08 4.81
N LEU A 239 -25.40 -9.46 3.69
CA LEU A 239 -26.06 -8.22 3.26
C LEU A 239 -27.48 -8.55 2.71
N ASP A 240 -28.45 -7.73 3.08
CA ASP A 240 -29.73 -7.72 2.38
C ASP A 240 -29.60 -6.92 1.10
N LEU A 241 -29.41 -7.63 0.01
CA LEU A 241 -29.26 -7.06 -1.34
C LEU A 241 -30.58 -7.12 -2.16
N SER A 242 -31.66 -7.59 -1.58
CA SER A 242 -32.95 -7.82 -2.29
C SER A 242 -33.55 -6.59 -2.94
N SER A 243 -33.23 -5.40 -2.43
CA SER A 243 -33.69 -4.12 -2.97
C SER A 243 -32.84 -3.56 -4.11
N PHE A 244 -31.67 -4.14 -4.39
CA PHE A 244 -30.70 -3.66 -5.38
C PHE A 244 -30.68 -4.59 -6.60
N LYS A 245 -30.94 -4.03 -7.77
CA LYS A 245 -30.94 -4.78 -9.05
C LYS A 245 -29.60 -4.72 -9.77
N ARG A 246 -28.85 -3.63 -9.55
CA ARG A 246 -27.56 -3.37 -10.21
C ARG A 246 -26.53 -3.06 -9.15
N VAL A 247 -25.69 -4.05 -8.87
CA VAL A 247 -24.64 -3.93 -7.85
C VAL A 247 -23.30 -3.81 -8.55
N ALA A 248 -22.58 -2.70 -8.30
CA ALA A 248 -21.17 -2.58 -8.70
C ALA A 248 -20.27 -3.29 -7.69
N LEU A 249 -19.28 -4.01 -8.19
CA LEU A 249 -18.26 -4.65 -7.38
C LEU A 249 -16.89 -4.02 -7.67
N CYS A 250 -16.25 -3.51 -6.64
CA CYS A 250 -14.88 -3.00 -6.67
C CYS A 250 -14.04 -3.65 -5.57
N SER A 251 -12.71 -3.57 -5.67
CA SER A 251 -11.84 -4.13 -4.64
C SER A 251 -10.66 -3.23 -4.33
N GLY A 252 -10.16 -3.29 -3.10
CA GLY A 252 -8.86 -2.74 -2.75
C GLY A 252 -7.73 -3.40 -3.54
N ALA A 253 -6.58 -2.70 -3.67
CA ALA A 253 -5.42 -3.20 -4.41
C ALA A 253 -4.82 -4.48 -3.79
N SER A 254 -5.02 -4.70 -2.49
CA SER A 254 -4.53 -5.87 -1.75
C SER A 254 -5.48 -7.07 -1.76
N THR A 255 -6.68 -6.94 -2.36
CA THR A 255 -7.65 -8.04 -2.45
C THR A 255 -7.25 -9.01 -3.56
N SER A 256 -7.27 -10.32 -3.26
CA SER A 256 -6.92 -11.32 -4.27
C SER A 256 -7.96 -11.40 -5.38
N ARG A 257 -7.52 -11.79 -6.58
CA ARG A 257 -8.42 -11.99 -7.72
C ARG A 257 -9.45 -13.08 -7.43
N GLU A 258 -9.03 -14.12 -6.73
CA GLU A 258 -9.86 -15.26 -6.34
C GLU A 258 -11.00 -14.82 -5.43
N ALA A 259 -10.73 -13.95 -4.44
CA ALA A 259 -11.77 -13.40 -3.57
C ALA A 259 -12.79 -12.56 -4.37
N VAL A 260 -12.31 -11.75 -5.30
CA VAL A 260 -13.21 -10.95 -6.17
C VAL A 260 -14.09 -11.85 -7.03
N LEU A 261 -13.52 -12.91 -7.64
CA LEU A 261 -14.27 -13.84 -8.47
C LEU A 261 -15.32 -14.61 -7.66
N ARG A 262 -14.97 -15.10 -6.47
CA ARG A 262 -15.95 -15.79 -5.57
C ARG A 262 -17.15 -14.89 -5.24
N VAL A 263 -16.90 -13.63 -4.93
CA VAL A 263 -17.99 -12.70 -4.63
C VAL A 263 -18.80 -12.36 -5.89
N LYS A 264 -18.14 -12.18 -7.03
CA LYS A 264 -18.82 -11.97 -8.30
C LYS A 264 -19.77 -13.12 -8.63
N ASP A 265 -19.27 -14.36 -8.58
CA ASP A 265 -20.06 -15.56 -8.88
C ASP A 265 -21.26 -15.71 -7.92
N TYR A 266 -21.07 -15.37 -6.64
CA TYR A 266 -22.15 -15.33 -5.65
C TYR A 266 -23.21 -14.28 -6.03
N LEU A 267 -22.82 -13.04 -6.34
CA LEU A 267 -23.74 -11.98 -6.70
C LEU A 267 -24.52 -12.29 -8.00
N GLU A 268 -23.89 -12.98 -8.96
CA GLU A 268 -24.52 -13.41 -10.20
C GLU A 268 -25.50 -14.62 -9.99
N SER A 269 -25.41 -15.29 -8.84
CA SER A 269 -26.31 -16.40 -8.47
C SER A 269 -27.57 -15.96 -7.72
N LEU A 270 -27.65 -14.70 -7.28
CA LEU A 270 -28.81 -14.12 -6.59
C LEU A 270 -29.90 -13.69 -7.58
#